data_856acf00e2b77c2ae7fe55745b200de8
#
_entry.id   856acf00e2b77c2ae7fe55745b200de8
#
_cell.length_a   1.000
_cell.length_b   1.000
_cell.length_c   1.000
_cell.angle_alpha   90.00
_cell.angle_beta   90.00
_cell.angle_gamma   90.00
#
_symmetry.space_group_name_H-M   'P 1'
#
loop_
_entity.id
_entity.type
_entity.pdbx_description
1 polymer ?
#
loop_
_entity_poly.entity_id
_entity_poly.type
_entity_poly.pdbx_seq_one_letter_code
_entity_poly.pdbx_strand_id
1 'polypeptide(L)'
;MRNTDKIILENNKNYLIAHKRSGQLSQKSEKGDDSVQNQIEAYRKTPLHILTRLDRPVSGLVVFSKSSDFTSHFLELQTQSEVTKTYVAIVEGKLDSKEGTLINHLVHDKKNQKARISREATDKTREATLDYKFIKALDKYTIVELSLTSGKFHQIRVQLAESGHPIKGDVKYGARRGNKDRSIHLHARKLVFRDLYKKEQTYVANFPENDSLWDLAAEAYTD
;
A
#
# COMPACT_ATOMS: atom_id res chain seq x y z
N MET A 1 26.23 9.42 0.28
CA MET A 1 24.79 9.63 0.09
C MET A 1 24.08 9.41 1.40
N ARG A 2 23.32 10.39 1.89
CA ARG A 2 22.55 10.25 3.14
C ARG A 2 21.40 9.26 2.89
N ASN A 3 21.03 8.48 3.90
CA ASN A 3 20.00 7.43 3.80
C ASN A 3 18.63 7.95 3.25
N THR A 4 18.36 9.24 3.40
CA THR A 4 17.14 9.92 2.98
C THR A 4 17.03 10.11 1.46
N ASP A 5 18.18 10.26 0.75
CA ASP A 5 18.18 10.40 -0.72
C ASP A 5 17.71 9.11 -1.40
N LYS A 6 17.92 7.95 -0.75
CA LYS A 6 17.50 6.64 -1.27
C LYS A 6 16.00 6.36 -1.16
N ILE A 7 15.27 7.14 -0.35
CA ILE A 7 13.83 6.94 -0.16
C ILE A 7 12.97 7.89 -1.02
N ILE A 8 13.55 8.95 -1.58
CA ILE A 8 12.83 9.91 -2.42
C ILE A 8 12.95 9.48 -3.88
N LEU A 9 11.82 9.14 -4.52
CA LEU A 9 11.77 8.78 -5.93
C LEU A 9 11.55 10.00 -6.83
N GLU A 10 10.73 10.94 -6.36
CA GLU A 10 10.41 12.18 -7.10
C GLU A 10 10.32 13.33 -6.11
N ASN A 11 10.77 14.50 -6.53
CA ASN A 11 10.70 15.70 -5.73
C ASN A 11 10.65 16.95 -6.60
N ASN A 12 9.47 17.43 -6.89
CA ASN A 12 9.25 18.65 -7.64
C ASN A 12 8.63 19.76 -6.77
N LYS A 13 8.20 20.86 -7.38
CA LYS A 13 7.62 22.01 -6.64
C LYS A 13 6.29 21.70 -5.97
N ASN A 14 5.50 20.75 -6.50
CA ASN A 14 4.13 20.49 -6.09
C ASN A 14 3.98 19.31 -5.14
N TYR A 15 4.78 18.23 -5.34
CA TYR A 15 4.68 16.99 -4.58
C TYR A 15 6.02 16.28 -4.43
N LEU A 16 6.00 15.25 -3.61
CA LEU A 16 7.10 14.33 -3.38
C LEU A 16 6.56 12.90 -3.32
N ILE A 17 7.22 11.99 -4.04
CA ILE A 17 6.97 10.55 -3.97
C ILE A 17 8.11 9.90 -3.21
N ALA A 18 7.79 9.12 -2.20
CA ALA A 18 8.77 8.41 -1.41
C ALA A 18 8.50 6.91 -1.35
N HIS A 19 9.56 6.14 -1.18
CA HIS A 19 9.52 4.72 -0.90
C HIS A 19 9.59 4.50 0.61
N LYS A 20 8.47 4.11 1.22
CA LYS A 20 8.39 3.73 2.63
C LYS A 20 8.88 2.29 2.83
N ARG A 21 9.78 2.06 3.77
CA ARG A 21 10.15 0.71 4.20
C ARG A 21 9.09 0.13 5.14
N SER A 22 9.00 -1.19 5.22
CA SER A 22 8.22 -1.85 6.27
C SER A 22 8.75 -1.46 7.65
N GLY A 23 7.88 -1.48 8.67
CA GLY A 23 8.22 -1.07 10.04
C GLY A 23 8.14 0.43 10.32
N GLN A 24 8.26 1.29 9.30
CA GLN A 24 8.12 2.75 9.44
C GLN A 24 6.65 3.18 9.43
N LEU A 25 6.34 4.29 10.10
CA LEU A 25 5.07 5.00 9.93
C LEU A 25 5.11 5.87 8.65
N SER A 26 3.96 6.05 8.01
CA SER A 26 3.86 6.97 6.87
C SER A 26 3.88 8.43 7.32
N GLN A 27 3.17 8.75 8.40
CA GLN A 27 2.98 10.10 8.95
C GLN A 27 3.45 10.19 10.39
N LYS A 28 3.64 11.41 10.86
CA LYS A 28 3.94 11.73 12.27
C LYS A 28 2.95 11.07 13.21
N SER A 29 3.43 10.58 14.36
CA SER A 29 2.61 10.12 15.46
C SER A 29 2.75 11.04 16.66
N GLU A 30 1.74 11.11 17.51
CA GLU A 30 1.77 11.84 18.77
C GLU A 30 2.84 11.30 19.73
N LYS A 31 3.23 10.04 19.56
CA LYS A 31 4.24 9.37 20.38
C LYS A 31 5.68 9.64 19.93
N GLY A 32 5.88 10.44 18.88
CA GLY A 32 7.22 10.75 18.36
C GLY A 32 7.90 9.60 17.63
N ASP A 33 7.16 8.55 17.25
CA ASP A 33 7.70 7.45 16.45
C ASP A 33 8.29 7.96 15.13
N ASP A 34 9.36 7.31 14.70
CA ASP A 34 9.98 7.61 13.42
C ASP A 34 9.01 7.34 12.25
N SER A 35 8.89 8.33 11.38
CA SER A 35 8.04 8.26 10.19
C SER A 35 8.80 8.74 8.95
N VAL A 36 8.37 8.26 7.79
CA VAL A 36 8.89 8.74 6.51
C VAL A 36 8.70 10.25 6.38
N GLN A 37 7.56 10.77 6.82
CA GLN A 37 7.28 12.21 6.83
C GLN A 37 8.29 12.98 7.66
N ASN A 38 8.56 12.54 8.91
CA ASN A 38 9.55 13.20 9.79
C ASN A 38 10.95 13.22 9.19
N GLN A 39 11.39 12.08 8.63
CA GLN A 39 12.70 11.96 8.00
C GLN A 39 12.86 12.92 6.82
N ILE A 40 11.85 13.00 5.95
CA ILE A 40 11.91 13.86 4.77
C ILE A 40 11.82 15.35 5.17
N GLU A 41 10.94 15.72 6.07
CA GLU A 41 10.80 17.11 6.52
C GLU A 41 12.05 17.61 7.24
N ALA A 42 12.66 16.79 8.09
CA ALA A 42 13.93 17.13 8.76
C ALA A 42 15.06 17.34 7.74
N TYR A 43 15.12 16.52 6.70
CA TYR A 43 16.11 16.63 5.63
C TYR A 43 15.87 17.86 4.74
N ARG A 44 14.61 18.11 4.36
CA ARG A 44 14.23 19.16 3.41
C ARG A 44 13.96 20.50 4.07
N LYS A 45 13.75 20.55 5.38
CA LYS A 45 13.31 21.73 6.15
C LYS A 45 12.02 22.36 5.60
N THR A 46 11.13 21.53 5.03
CA THR A 46 9.87 21.95 4.41
C THR A 46 8.76 21.06 4.93
N PRO A 47 7.64 21.63 5.42
CA PRO A 47 6.50 20.84 5.85
C PRO A 47 5.86 20.12 4.64
N LEU A 48 5.35 18.92 4.89
CA LEU A 48 4.71 18.07 3.89
C LEU A 48 3.31 17.69 4.34
N HIS A 49 2.37 17.63 3.39
CA HIS A 49 1.04 17.11 3.64
C HIS A 49 0.91 15.71 3.04
N ILE A 50 0.61 14.71 3.87
CA ILE A 50 0.50 13.33 3.40
C ILE A 50 -0.82 13.10 2.65
N LEU A 51 -0.75 12.54 1.45
CA LEU A 51 -1.92 12.24 0.60
C LEU A 51 -2.27 10.75 0.55
N THR A 52 -1.27 9.88 0.67
CA THR A 52 -1.50 8.42 0.75
C THR A 52 -0.76 7.83 1.94
N ARG A 53 -1.36 6.82 2.57
CA ARG A 53 -0.79 6.16 3.74
C ARG A 53 -0.68 4.67 3.51
N LEU A 54 0.36 4.09 4.05
CA LEU A 54 0.54 2.65 4.16
C LEU A 54 0.57 2.26 5.63
N ASP A 55 0.06 1.08 5.94
CA ASP A 55 0.18 0.49 7.27
C ASP A 55 1.65 0.32 7.65
N ARG A 56 1.95 0.30 8.94
CA ARG A 56 3.33 0.17 9.44
C ARG A 56 4.09 -1.03 8.83
N PRO A 57 3.52 -2.25 8.74
CA PRO A 57 4.21 -3.42 8.19
C PRO A 57 4.28 -3.46 6.66
N VAL A 58 3.65 -2.52 5.94
CA VAL A 58 3.59 -2.46 4.48
C VAL A 58 4.69 -1.56 3.94
N SER A 59 5.30 -1.93 2.82
CA SER A 59 6.30 -1.13 2.09
C SER A 59 5.74 -0.53 0.80
N GLY A 60 6.47 0.41 0.19
CA GLY A 60 6.15 0.95 -1.13
C GLY A 60 5.87 2.44 -1.16
N LEU A 61 5.16 2.88 -2.20
CA LEU A 61 4.98 4.29 -2.54
C LEU A 61 4.05 5.03 -1.57
N VAL A 62 4.49 6.21 -1.14
CA VAL A 62 3.69 7.21 -0.42
C VAL A 62 3.83 8.56 -1.09
N VAL A 63 2.73 9.33 -1.11
CA VAL A 63 2.62 10.64 -1.76
C VAL A 63 2.50 11.72 -0.71
N PHE A 64 3.31 12.75 -0.84
CA PHE A 64 3.24 13.97 -0.05
C PHE A 64 3.00 15.16 -0.96
N SER A 65 2.10 16.04 -0.57
CA SER A 65 1.93 17.34 -1.20
C SER A 65 2.84 18.39 -0.57
N LYS A 66 3.24 19.35 -1.39
CA LYS A 66 4.01 20.54 -1.03
C LYS A 66 3.24 21.83 -1.30
N SER A 67 2.05 21.73 -1.91
CA SER A 67 1.18 22.88 -2.22
C SER A 67 -0.29 22.54 -1.97
N SER A 68 -1.09 23.56 -1.61
CA SER A 68 -2.54 23.44 -1.46
C SER A 68 -3.22 23.01 -2.75
N ASP A 69 -2.78 23.55 -3.89
CA ASP A 69 -3.35 23.27 -5.20
C ASP A 69 -3.21 21.80 -5.56
N PHE A 70 -2.02 21.24 -5.36
CA PHE A 70 -1.81 19.81 -5.60
C PHE A 70 -2.57 18.94 -4.60
N THR A 71 -2.70 19.39 -3.34
CA THR A 71 -3.52 18.68 -2.35
C THR A 71 -4.97 18.56 -2.83
N SER A 72 -5.59 19.67 -3.20
CA SER A 72 -6.98 19.69 -3.66
C SER A 72 -7.16 18.88 -4.93
N HIS A 73 -6.28 19.04 -5.91
CA HIS A 73 -6.30 18.29 -7.16
C HIS A 73 -6.18 16.78 -6.93
N PHE A 74 -5.22 16.33 -6.12
CA PHE A 74 -5.01 14.89 -5.88
C PHE A 74 -6.19 14.26 -5.13
N LEU A 75 -6.78 14.96 -4.17
CA LEU A 75 -7.99 14.51 -3.46
C LEU A 75 -9.19 14.40 -4.40
N GLU A 76 -9.35 15.35 -5.33
CA GLU A 76 -10.37 15.27 -6.38
C GLU A 76 -10.17 14.04 -7.26
N LEU A 77 -8.96 13.79 -7.78
CA LEU A 77 -8.65 12.58 -8.55
C LEU A 77 -8.95 11.30 -7.78
N GLN A 78 -8.65 11.28 -6.47
CA GLN A 78 -9.00 10.12 -5.63
C GLN A 78 -10.52 9.92 -5.51
N THR A 79 -11.30 11.00 -5.42
CA THR A 79 -12.77 10.94 -5.35
C THR A 79 -13.36 10.44 -6.67
N GLN A 80 -12.76 10.83 -7.80
CA GLN A 80 -13.15 10.41 -9.15
C GLN A 80 -12.61 9.03 -9.55
N SER A 81 -11.88 8.35 -8.64
CA SER A 81 -11.21 7.06 -8.92
C SER A 81 -10.16 7.12 -10.04
N GLU A 82 -9.58 8.29 -10.28
CA GLU A 82 -8.54 8.53 -11.30
C GLU A 82 -7.10 8.34 -10.78
N VAL A 83 -6.94 7.89 -9.53
CA VAL A 83 -5.63 7.50 -8.97
C VAL A 83 -5.56 5.98 -8.92
N THR A 84 -4.78 5.39 -9.81
CA THR A 84 -4.55 3.94 -9.80
C THR A 84 -3.41 3.56 -8.87
N LYS A 85 -3.70 2.65 -7.94
CA LYS A 85 -2.73 2.10 -6.98
C LYS A 85 -2.60 0.62 -7.21
N THR A 86 -1.42 0.17 -7.63
CA THR A 86 -1.12 -1.25 -7.80
C THR A 86 -0.23 -1.73 -6.67
N TYR A 87 -0.64 -2.81 -6.05
CA TYR A 87 0.12 -3.50 -5.02
C TYR A 87 0.56 -4.87 -5.53
N VAL A 88 1.60 -5.39 -4.94
CA VAL A 88 1.97 -6.80 -5.06
C VAL A 88 1.90 -7.41 -3.68
N ALA A 89 1.26 -8.57 -3.60
CA ALA A 89 1.24 -9.35 -2.36
C ALA A 89 1.71 -10.78 -2.61
N ILE A 90 2.26 -11.39 -1.56
CA ILE A 90 2.55 -12.82 -1.51
C ILE A 90 1.60 -13.40 -0.49
N VAL A 91 0.66 -14.22 -0.95
CA VAL A 91 -0.41 -14.79 -0.12
C VAL A 91 -0.20 -16.26 0.14
N GLU A 92 -0.76 -16.78 1.25
CA GLU A 92 -0.71 -18.19 1.58
C GLU A 92 -1.67 -19.00 0.69
N GLY A 93 -1.22 -20.18 0.29
CA GLY A 93 -1.98 -21.13 -0.52
C GLY A 93 -1.93 -20.85 -2.03
N LYS A 94 -2.74 -21.62 -2.75
CA LYS A 94 -2.91 -21.49 -4.21
C LYS A 94 -4.28 -20.88 -4.48
N LEU A 95 -4.34 -19.94 -5.42
CA LEU A 95 -5.60 -19.33 -5.85
C LEU A 95 -6.35 -20.27 -6.80
N ASP A 96 -7.66 -20.32 -6.65
CA ASP A 96 -8.55 -21.10 -7.52
C ASP A 96 -8.76 -20.44 -8.89
N SER A 97 -8.62 -19.12 -8.96
CA SER A 97 -8.79 -18.33 -10.19
C SER A 97 -7.55 -17.47 -10.46
N LYS A 98 -7.27 -17.25 -11.77
CA LYS A 98 -6.17 -16.40 -12.22
C LYS A 98 -6.43 -14.91 -12.02
N GLU A 99 -7.67 -14.49 -11.96
CA GLU A 99 -8.09 -13.11 -11.73
C GLU A 99 -9.48 -13.07 -11.13
N GLY A 100 -9.83 -11.96 -10.50
CA GLY A 100 -11.15 -11.74 -9.93
C GLY A 100 -11.25 -10.44 -9.18
N THR A 101 -12.47 -10.17 -8.70
CA THR A 101 -12.80 -8.97 -7.93
C THR A 101 -13.41 -9.38 -6.60
N LEU A 102 -12.88 -8.86 -5.51
CA LEU A 102 -13.41 -9.01 -4.16
C LEU A 102 -14.20 -7.75 -3.79
N ILE A 103 -15.50 -7.90 -3.53
CA ILE A 103 -16.39 -6.81 -3.12
C ILE A 103 -16.92 -7.13 -1.72
N ASN A 104 -16.65 -6.26 -0.77
CA ASN A 104 -17.04 -6.46 0.63
C ASN A 104 -17.43 -5.15 1.29
N HIS A 105 -18.30 -5.21 2.29
CA HIS A 105 -18.58 -4.11 3.21
C HIS A 105 -17.61 -4.16 4.39
N LEU A 106 -16.77 -3.15 4.54
CA LEU A 106 -15.76 -3.08 5.61
C LEU A 106 -16.23 -2.21 6.75
N VAL A 107 -15.95 -2.65 7.97
CA VAL A 107 -16.13 -1.88 9.21
C VAL A 107 -14.77 -1.74 9.93
N HIS A 108 -14.51 -0.54 10.47
CA HIS A 108 -13.29 -0.31 11.26
C HIS A 108 -13.59 -0.58 12.75
N ASP A 109 -13.07 -1.69 13.24
CA ASP A 109 -13.04 -2.01 14.68
C ASP A 109 -11.93 -1.18 15.36
N LYS A 110 -12.29 0.00 15.83
CA LYS A 110 -11.35 0.93 16.47
C LYS A 110 -10.72 0.36 17.74
N LYS A 111 -11.45 -0.46 18.51
CA LYS A 111 -10.97 -1.07 19.76
C LYS A 111 -9.80 -2.02 19.49
N ASN A 112 -9.92 -2.85 18.47
CA ASN A 112 -8.92 -3.83 18.10
C ASN A 112 -7.96 -3.34 17.00
N GLN A 113 -8.14 -2.09 16.53
CA GLN A 113 -7.37 -1.53 15.41
C GLN A 113 -7.33 -2.50 14.21
N LYS A 114 -8.51 -3.00 13.80
CA LYS A 114 -8.69 -4.04 12.77
C LYS A 114 -9.83 -3.64 11.84
N ALA A 115 -9.74 -3.95 10.55
CA ALA A 115 -10.90 -3.99 9.68
C ALA A 115 -11.58 -5.36 9.81
N ARG A 116 -12.90 -5.39 9.65
CA ARG A 116 -13.71 -6.62 9.57
C ARG A 116 -14.64 -6.51 8.39
N ILE A 117 -15.00 -7.64 7.81
CA ILE A 117 -16.06 -7.73 6.82
C ILE A 117 -17.39 -7.80 7.55
N SER A 118 -18.35 -7.01 7.10
CA SER A 118 -19.76 -7.07 7.50
C SER A 118 -20.54 -7.82 6.43
N ARG A 119 -21.47 -8.67 6.85
CA ARG A 119 -22.42 -9.33 5.94
C ARG A 119 -23.51 -8.37 5.43
N GLU A 120 -23.73 -7.28 6.12
CA GLU A 120 -24.77 -6.31 5.82
C GLU A 120 -24.17 -4.93 5.56
N ALA A 121 -24.76 -4.21 4.60
CA ALA A 121 -24.49 -2.79 4.40
C ALA A 121 -25.21 -1.98 5.47
N THR A 122 -24.47 -1.14 6.19
CA THR A 122 -24.98 -0.22 7.20
C THR A 122 -24.27 1.13 7.06
N ASP A 123 -24.75 2.16 7.74
CA ASP A 123 -24.10 3.49 7.80
C ASP A 123 -22.67 3.44 8.36
N LYS A 124 -22.31 2.40 9.09
CA LYS A 124 -20.97 2.18 9.67
C LYS A 124 -20.04 1.42 8.72
N THR A 125 -20.56 0.81 7.67
CA THR A 125 -19.76 0.06 6.69
C THR A 125 -19.39 0.94 5.50
N ARG A 126 -18.35 0.52 4.79
CA ARG A 126 -17.94 1.11 3.51
C ARG A 126 -17.67 -0.01 2.53
N GLU A 127 -18.32 0.04 1.38
CA GLU A 127 -18.03 -0.88 0.29
C GLU A 127 -16.58 -0.70 -0.18
N ALA A 128 -15.94 -1.80 -0.47
CA ALA A 128 -14.54 -1.86 -0.87
C ALA A 128 -14.38 -2.90 -1.98
N THR A 129 -13.85 -2.47 -3.11
CA THR A 129 -13.56 -3.30 -4.28
C THR A 129 -12.07 -3.47 -4.41
N LEU A 130 -11.62 -4.71 -4.60
CA LEU A 130 -10.24 -5.10 -4.80
C LEU A 130 -10.15 -6.06 -5.98
N ASP A 131 -9.50 -5.64 -7.06
CA ASP A 131 -9.20 -6.53 -8.18
C ASP A 131 -7.87 -7.23 -7.91
N TYR A 132 -7.81 -8.53 -8.24
CA TYR A 132 -6.57 -9.30 -8.15
C TYR A 132 -6.27 -10.03 -9.45
N LYS A 133 -4.98 -10.18 -9.72
CA LYS A 133 -4.44 -10.96 -10.83
C LYS A 133 -3.32 -11.86 -10.33
N PHE A 134 -3.41 -13.14 -10.68
CA PHE A 134 -2.36 -14.11 -10.45
C PHE A 134 -1.12 -13.74 -11.27
N ILE A 135 0.05 -13.80 -10.64
CA ILE A 135 1.33 -13.58 -11.29
C ILE A 135 2.11 -14.89 -11.36
N LYS A 136 2.38 -15.53 -10.21
CA LYS A 136 3.21 -16.75 -10.14
C LYS A 136 2.82 -17.60 -8.92
N ALA A 137 2.70 -18.91 -9.14
CA ALA A 137 2.59 -19.87 -8.03
C ALA A 137 3.98 -20.23 -7.50
N LEU A 138 4.09 -20.33 -6.18
CA LEU A 138 5.21 -20.91 -5.45
C LEU A 138 4.72 -22.14 -4.70
N ASP A 139 5.62 -22.88 -4.04
CA ASP A 139 5.24 -24.11 -3.33
C ASP A 139 4.08 -23.94 -2.35
N LYS A 140 4.17 -22.95 -1.47
CA LYS A 140 3.21 -22.68 -0.38
C LYS A 140 2.51 -21.32 -0.50
N TYR A 141 2.86 -20.52 -1.49
CA TYR A 141 2.42 -19.15 -1.64
C TYR A 141 2.03 -18.87 -3.09
N THR A 142 1.31 -17.77 -3.28
CA THR A 142 1.03 -17.21 -4.61
C THR A 142 1.40 -15.74 -4.63
N ILE A 143 2.07 -15.29 -5.69
CA ILE A 143 2.32 -13.89 -5.98
C ILE A 143 1.12 -13.35 -6.75
N VAL A 144 0.53 -12.27 -6.25
CA VAL A 144 -0.63 -11.61 -6.85
C VAL A 144 -0.38 -10.12 -7.02
N GLU A 145 -0.85 -9.59 -8.13
CA GLU A 145 -1.02 -8.16 -8.34
C GLU A 145 -2.42 -7.75 -7.90
N LEU A 146 -2.52 -6.60 -7.29
CA LEU A 146 -3.74 -6.08 -6.69
C LEU A 146 -3.96 -4.65 -7.15
N SER A 147 -5.14 -4.32 -7.62
CA SER A 147 -5.50 -2.98 -8.04
C SER A 147 -6.68 -2.45 -7.23
N LEU A 148 -6.57 -1.20 -6.79
CA LEU A 148 -7.66 -0.50 -6.12
C LEU A 148 -7.62 1.00 -6.46
N THR A 149 -8.80 1.57 -6.61
CA THR A 149 -8.98 3.02 -6.82
C THR A 149 -9.19 3.76 -5.51
N SER A 150 -9.70 3.07 -4.48
CA SER A 150 -9.87 3.60 -3.12
C SER A 150 -9.03 2.78 -2.13
N GLY A 151 -8.68 3.35 -0.99
CA GLY A 151 -7.95 2.64 0.06
C GLY A 151 -8.69 2.79 1.39
N LYS A 152 -9.36 1.74 1.86
CA LYS A 152 -9.95 1.69 3.21
C LYS A 152 -8.93 1.13 4.20
N PHE A 153 -9.13 1.41 5.48
CA PHE A 153 -8.26 0.91 6.54
C PHE A 153 -8.12 -0.61 6.47
N HIS A 154 -6.90 -1.11 6.32
CA HIS A 154 -6.54 -2.52 6.17
C HIS A 154 -7.28 -3.28 5.05
N GLN A 155 -7.80 -2.61 4.03
CA GLN A 155 -8.68 -3.19 3.00
C GLN A 155 -8.11 -4.46 2.39
N ILE A 156 -6.95 -4.39 1.75
CA ILE A 156 -6.30 -5.54 1.07
C ILE A 156 -6.13 -6.71 2.05
N ARG A 157 -5.69 -6.42 3.25
CA ARG A 157 -5.36 -7.41 4.29
C ARG A 157 -6.59 -8.22 4.70
N VAL A 158 -7.71 -7.54 4.96
CA VAL A 158 -8.94 -8.21 5.40
C VAL A 158 -9.62 -8.95 4.24
N GLN A 159 -9.64 -8.40 3.02
CA GLN A 159 -10.28 -9.03 1.88
C GLN A 159 -9.56 -10.31 1.44
N LEU A 160 -8.22 -10.29 1.38
CA LEU A 160 -7.44 -11.48 1.07
C LEU A 160 -7.53 -12.55 2.17
N ALA A 161 -7.57 -12.15 3.42
CA ALA A 161 -7.76 -13.10 4.52
C ALA A 161 -9.15 -13.76 4.49
N GLU A 162 -10.20 -13.00 4.20
CA GLU A 162 -11.57 -13.52 4.06
C GLU A 162 -11.72 -14.48 2.88
N SER A 163 -10.99 -14.25 1.79
CA SER A 163 -10.95 -15.17 0.64
C SER A 163 -10.14 -16.47 0.91
N GLY A 164 -9.63 -16.66 2.14
CA GLY A 164 -8.83 -17.83 2.51
C GLY A 164 -7.32 -17.70 2.18
N HIS A 165 -6.87 -16.56 1.68
CA HIS A 165 -5.50 -16.32 1.24
C HIS A 165 -4.84 -15.17 2.02
N PRO A 166 -4.59 -15.31 3.34
CA PRO A 166 -3.96 -14.25 4.12
C PRO A 166 -2.57 -13.94 3.58
N ILE A 167 -2.19 -12.65 3.67
CA ILE A 167 -0.87 -12.20 3.24
C ILE A 167 0.19 -12.83 4.14
N LYS A 168 1.25 -13.39 3.56
CA LYS A 168 2.37 -13.96 4.31
C LYS A 168 2.94 -12.95 5.31
N GLY A 169 3.05 -13.37 6.55
CA GLY A 169 3.53 -12.53 7.66
C GLY A 169 2.41 -11.79 8.41
N ASP A 170 1.20 -11.71 7.86
CA ASP A 170 0.08 -10.97 8.47
C ASP A 170 -0.70 -11.81 9.49
N VAL A 171 -0.07 -12.11 10.62
CA VAL A 171 -0.70 -12.86 11.72
C VAL A 171 -1.93 -12.16 12.29
N LYS A 172 -2.04 -10.84 12.13
CA LYS A 172 -3.23 -10.08 12.52
C LYS A 172 -4.47 -10.51 11.74
N TYR A 173 -4.29 -10.97 10.52
CA TYR A 173 -5.33 -11.45 9.61
C TYR A 173 -5.21 -12.93 9.27
N GLY A 174 -4.59 -13.73 10.13
CA GLY A 174 -4.67 -15.18 10.07
C GLY A 174 -3.52 -15.90 9.34
N ALA A 175 -2.45 -15.19 8.95
CA ALA A 175 -1.26 -15.85 8.43
C ALA A 175 -0.66 -16.79 9.49
N ARG A 176 -0.19 -17.96 9.05
CA ARG A 176 0.34 -19.02 9.92
C ARG A 176 1.56 -18.59 10.73
N ARG A 177 2.41 -17.73 10.17
CA ARG A 177 3.65 -17.25 10.80
C ARG A 177 3.92 -15.79 10.45
N GLY A 178 4.36 -15.02 11.45
CA GLY A 178 4.87 -13.68 11.25
C GLY A 178 6.28 -13.67 10.63
N ASN A 179 6.65 -12.58 10.00
CA ASN A 179 8.04 -12.34 9.60
C ASN A 179 8.86 -11.89 10.81
N LYS A 180 10.16 -12.21 10.82
CA LYS A 180 11.07 -11.86 11.94
C LYS A 180 11.13 -10.35 12.19
N ASP A 181 11.09 -9.56 11.15
CA ASP A 181 11.10 -8.08 11.17
C ASP A 181 9.71 -7.46 11.36
N ARG A 182 8.67 -8.29 11.56
CA ARG A 182 7.26 -7.88 11.67
C ARG A 182 6.68 -7.21 10.41
N SER A 183 7.35 -7.33 9.26
CA SER A 183 6.79 -6.95 7.96
C SER A 183 5.68 -7.92 7.54
N ILE A 184 4.92 -7.52 6.51
CA ILE A 184 4.04 -8.41 5.77
C ILE A 184 4.39 -8.32 4.28
N HIS A 185 4.14 -9.38 3.53
CA HIS A 185 4.42 -9.40 2.10
C HIS A 185 3.33 -8.66 1.31
N LEU A 186 3.22 -7.35 1.56
CA LEU A 186 2.37 -6.40 0.83
C LEU A 186 3.20 -5.17 0.48
N HIS A 187 3.24 -4.83 -0.79
CA HIS A 187 4.07 -3.76 -1.32
C HIS A 187 3.27 -2.86 -2.28
N ALA A 188 3.20 -1.56 -2.00
CA ALA A 188 2.61 -0.56 -2.89
C ALA A 188 3.59 -0.29 -4.05
N ARG A 189 3.45 -1.07 -5.13
CA ARG A 189 4.41 -1.18 -6.23
C ARG A 189 4.34 -0.05 -7.23
N LYS A 190 3.11 0.33 -7.67
CA LYS A 190 2.92 1.31 -8.74
C LYS A 190 1.82 2.31 -8.39
N LEU A 191 2.03 3.54 -8.80
CA LEU A 191 1.10 4.64 -8.65
C LEU A 191 0.99 5.37 -9.98
N VAL A 192 -0.24 5.61 -10.45
CA VAL A 192 -0.52 6.38 -11.67
C VAL A 192 -1.56 7.45 -11.34
N PHE A 193 -1.30 8.68 -11.75
CA PHE A 193 -2.24 9.81 -11.64
C PHE A 193 -1.88 10.90 -12.65
N ARG A 194 -2.80 11.85 -12.90
CA ARG A 194 -2.52 13.05 -13.69
C ARG A 194 -2.09 14.21 -12.78
N ASP A 195 -1.01 14.88 -13.13
CA ASP A 195 -0.54 16.07 -12.39
C ASP A 195 -1.38 17.32 -12.66
N LEU A 196 -1.02 18.46 -12.06
CA LEU A 196 -1.72 19.75 -12.27
C LEU A 196 -1.73 20.20 -13.73
N TYR A 197 -0.85 19.68 -14.56
CA TYR A 197 -0.77 19.98 -16.00
C TYR A 197 -1.47 18.94 -16.86
N LYS A 198 -2.28 18.05 -16.24
CA LYS A 198 -3.00 16.94 -16.88
C LYS A 198 -2.07 15.90 -17.53
N LYS A 199 -0.78 15.92 -17.21
CA LYS A 199 0.19 14.93 -17.67
C LYS A 199 0.13 13.71 -16.79
N GLU A 200 0.04 12.52 -17.40
CA GLU A 200 0.10 11.27 -16.67
C GLU A 200 1.48 11.05 -16.06
N GLN A 201 1.50 10.75 -14.79
CA GLN A 201 2.68 10.44 -14.01
C GLN A 201 2.60 8.99 -13.55
N THR A 202 3.67 8.24 -13.76
CA THR A 202 3.78 6.84 -13.33
C THR A 202 5.03 6.68 -12.46
N TYR A 203 4.84 6.14 -11.25
CA TYR A 203 5.91 5.85 -10.31
C TYR A 203 5.90 4.38 -9.95
N VAL A 204 7.08 3.77 -9.92
CA VAL A 204 7.25 2.35 -9.61
C VAL A 204 8.31 2.22 -8.52
N ALA A 205 7.98 1.59 -7.41
CA ALA A 205 8.93 1.29 -6.34
C ALA A 205 9.63 -0.05 -6.60
N ASN A 206 10.91 -0.13 -6.31
CA ASN A 206 11.61 -1.42 -6.29
C ASN A 206 11.06 -2.31 -5.17
N PHE A 207 11.07 -3.62 -5.37
CA PHE A 207 10.72 -4.57 -4.32
C PHE A 207 11.68 -4.46 -3.12
N PRO A 208 11.24 -4.84 -1.91
CA PRO A 208 12.12 -4.93 -0.75
C PRO A 208 13.29 -5.87 -1.01
N GLU A 209 14.49 -5.45 -0.60
CA GLU A 209 15.73 -6.21 -0.74
C GLU A 209 15.90 -7.24 0.39
N ASN A 210 16.79 -8.22 0.18
CA ASN A 210 17.18 -9.24 1.17
C ASN A 210 16.03 -10.17 1.61
N ASP A 211 15.10 -10.47 0.71
CA ASP A 211 14.01 -11.42 0.93
C ASP A 211 13.77 -12.22 -0.36
N SER A 212 14.05 -13.51 -0.31
CA SER A 212 13.97 -14.41 -1.47
C SER A 212 12.59 -14.49 -2.12
N LEU A 213 11.52 -14.24 -1.38
CA LEU A 213 10.17 -14.19 -1.96
C LEU A 213 9.94 -12.92 -2.76
N TRP A 214 10.53 -11.80 -2.32
CA TRP A 214 10.51 -10.56 -3.11
C TRP A 214 11.43 -10.65 -4.33
N ASP A 215 12.55 -11.39 -4.26
CA ASP A 215 13.41 -11.66 -5.42
C ASP A 215 12.62 -12.45 -6.49
N LEU A 216 11.88 -13.50 -6.09
CA LEU A 216 10.99 -14.25 -7.00
C LEU A 216 9.85 -13.39 -7.58
N ALA A 217 9.35 -12.43 -6.81
CA ALA A 217 8.37 -11.47 -7.32
C ALA A 217 9.01 -10.52 -8.36
N ALA A 218 10.22 -10.02 -8.11
CA ALA A 218 10.94 -9.17 -9.04
C ALA A 218 11.20 -9.88 -10.38
N GLU A 219 11.65 -11.13 -10.34
CA GLU A 219 11.84 -11.97 -11.54
C GLU A 219 10.53 -12.11 -12.34
N ALA A 220 9.40 -12.37 -11.67
CA ALA A 220 8.11 -12.55 -12.32
C ALA A 220 7.54 -11.28 -12.99
N TYR A 221 8.14 -10.11 -12.73
CA TYR A 221 7.78 -8.83 -13.36
C TYR A 221 8.76 -8.40 -14.46
N THR A 222 9.82 -9.15 -14.69
CA THR A 222 10.80 -8.91 -15.77
C THR A 222 10.56 -9.79 -16.99
N ASP A 223 9.78 -10.85 -16.85
CA ASP A 223 9.31 -11.76 -17.91
C ASP A 223 7.99 -11.25 -18.52
#